data_1e3e2bfe6f70870626d9fc84e5b3c616
#
_entry.id   1e3e2bfe6f70870626d9fc84e5b3c616
#
_cell.length_a   1.000
_cell.length_b   1.000
_cell.length_c   1.000
_cell.angle_alpha   90.00
_cell.angle_beta   90.00
_cell.angle_gamma   90.00
#
_symmetry.space_group_name_H-M   'P 1'
#
loop_
_entity.id
_entity.type
_entity.pdbx_description
1 polymer ?
#
loop_
_entity_poly.entity_id
_entity_poly.type
_entity_poly.pdbx_seq_one_letter_code
_entity_poly.pdbx_strand_id
1 'polypeptide(L)'
;IDEIGILAISTRLQRLSEQLRKDGALIYKSFDIDFEPKWFPVIYRLHIKEMLSVVEIANEIGYSHPSTISLLKELEKQKIISSKKDKADERKRLIVLTAKGKELVVKMQPVWTIMKKTLNELTDNQNNLLKAIEETEQKLER
;
A
#
# COMPACT_ATOMS: atom_id res chain seq x y z
N ILE A 1 -27.21 8.37 3.05
CA ILE A 1 -26.34 7.59 2.15
C ILE A 1 -26.95 6.23 1.83
N ASP A 2 -27.56 5.57 2.80
CA ASP A 2 -28.17 4.24 2.56
C ASP A 2 -29.30 4.29 1.56
N GLU A 3 -30.05 5.39 1.51
CA GLU A 3 -31.16 5.57 0.57
C GLU A 3 -30.71 5.80 -0.86
N ILE A 4 -29.45 6.22 -1.07
CA ILE A 4 -28.90 6.47 -2.39
C ILE A 4 -28.55 5.15 -3.11
N GLY A 5 -28.27 4.11 -2.35
CA GLY A 5 -27.93 2.79 -2.91
C GLY A 5 -26.59 2.78 -3.64
N ILE A 6 -26.58 2.12 -4.78
CA ILE A 6 -25.33 1.90 -5.55
C ILE A 6 -24.66 3.19 -6.03
N LEU A 7 -25.42 4.27 -6.18
CA LEU A 7 -24.85 5.55 -6.60
C LEU A 7 -23.88 6.11 -5.55
N ALA A 8 -23.98 5.68 -4.30
CA ALA A 8 -23.09 6.11 -3.24
C ALA A 8 -21.82 5.27 -3.12
N ILE A 9 -21.58 4.33 -4.05
CA ILE A 9 -20.46 3.38 -3.91
C ILE A 9 -19.11 4.08 -3.76
N SER A 10 -18.83 5.07 -4.57
CA SER A 10 -17.55 5.79 -4.52
C SER A 10 -17.37 6.50 -3.17
N THR A 11 -18.40 7.18 -2.69
CA THR A 11 -18.37 7.86 -1.40
C THR A 11 -18.18 6.87 -0.25
N ARG A 12 -18.88 5.74 -0.30
CA ARG A 12 -18.78 4.71 0.74
C ARG A 12 -17.41 4.05 0.76
N LEU A 13 -16.84 3.75 -0.41
CA LEU A 13 -15.51 3.18 -0.49
C LEU A 13 -14.46 4.15 0.04
N GLN A 14 -14.58 5.44 -0.29
CA GLN A 14 -13.67 6.45 0.22
C GLN A 14 -13.74 6.56 1.74
N ARG A 15 -14.94 6.62 2.29
CA ARG A 15 -15.12 6.70 3.76
C ARG A 15 -14.57 5.47 4.45
N LEU A 16 -14.83 4.29 3.92
CA LEU A 16 -14.30 3.05 4.49
C LEU A 16 -12.78 3.03 4.43
N SER A 17 -12.20 3.41 3.29
CA SER A 17 -10.76 3.48 3.13
C SER A 17 -10.12 4.45 4.14
N GLU A 18 -10.69 5.63 4.31
CA GLU A 18 -10.19 6.63 5.27
C GLU A 18 -10.27 6.11 6.70
N GLN A 19 -11.37 5.44 7.05
CA GLN A 19 -11.53 4.85 8.38
C GLN A 19 -10.48 3.78 8.64
N LEU A 20 -10.27 2.88 7.70
CA LEU A 20 -9.27 1.82 7.83
C LEU A 20 -7.85 2.39 7.94
N ARG A 21 -7.54 3.42 7.17
CA ARG A 21 -6.22 4.08 7.24
C ARG A 21 -6.01 4.79 8.57
N LYS A 22 -7.04 5.47 9.07
CA LYS A 22 -6.99 6.16 10.36
C LYS A 22 -6.77 5.16 11.50
N ASP A 23 -7.55 4.09 11.50
CA ASP A 23 -7.42 3.05 12.52
C ASP A 23 -6.07 2.34 12.42
N GLY A 24 -5.61 2.09 11.20
CA GLY A 24 -4.30 1.50 10.96
C GLY A 24 -3.17 2.37 11.51
N ALA A 25 -3.24 3.68 11.30
CA ALA A 25 -2.24 4.61 11.82
C ALA A 25 -2.18 4.57 13.35
N LEU A 26 -3.34 4.47 14.02
CA LEU A 26 -3.39 4.34 15.47
C LEU A 26 -2.79 3.03 15.96
N ILE A 27 -2.99 1.94 15.22
CA ILE A 27 -2.41 0.64 15.56
C ILE A 27 -0.88 0.71 15.49
N TYR A 28 -0.33 1.24 14.38
CA TYR A 28 1.13 1.40 14.26
C TYR A 28 1.69 2.25 15.40
N LYS A 29 1.02 3.35 15.72
CA LYS A 29 1.44 4.22 16.81
C LYS A 29 1.43 3.50 18.16
N SER A 30 0.45 2.63 18.40
CA SER A 30 0.36 1.86 19.65
C SER A 30 1.52 0.88 19.81
N PHE A 31 2.18 0.50 18.73
CA PHE A 31 3.38 -0.35 18.73
C PHE A 31 4.68 0.46 18.64
N ASP A 32 4.60 1.79 18.82
CA ASP A 32 5.74 2.71 18.69
C ASP A 32 6.42 2.63 17.32
N ILE A 33 5.64 2.40 16.27
CA ILE A 33 6.14 2.35 14.90
C ILE A 33 5.71 3.64 14.19
N ASP A 34 6.69 4.41 13.72
CA ASP A 34 6.46 5.59 12.91
C ASP A 34 6.23 5.17 11.46
N PHE A 35 4.98 4.92 11.13
CA PHE A 35 4.59 4.42 9.83
C PHE A 35 3.25 5.02 9.40
N GLU A 36 3.20 5.48 8.15
CA GLU A 36 1.97 5.98 7.57
C GLU A 36 1.35 4.91 6.66
N PRO A 37 0.05 4.62 6.80
CA PRO A 37 -0.61 3.58 5.99
C PRO A 37 -0.45 3.75 4.48
N LYS A 38 -0.31 4.99 3.99
CA LYS A 38 -0.09 5.23 2.56
C LYS A 38 1.23 4.66 2.03
N TRP A 39 2.19 4.37 2.92
CA TRP A 39 3.48 3.80 2.54
C TRP A 39 3.40 2.29 2.31
N PHE A 40 2.38 1.64 2.86
CA PHE A 40 2.27 0.18 2.89
C PHE A 40 2.40 -0.47 1.51
N PRO A 41 1.68 -0.03 0.47
CA PRO A 41 1.74 -0.73 -0.82
C PRO A 41 3.15 -0.80 -1.39
N VAL A 42 3.90 0.29 -1.33
CA VAL A 42 5.26 0.34 -1.86
C VAL A 42 6.21 -0.53 -1.03
N ILE A 43 6.18 -0.35 0.29
CA ILE A 43 7.09 -1.07 1.18
C ILE A 43 6.83 -2.57 1.11
N TYR A 44 5.58 -2.99 1.10
CA TYR A 44 5.23 -4.41 1.04
C TYR A 44 5.68 -5.03 -0.29
N ARG A 45 5.48 -4.34 -1.41
CA ARG A 45 5.92 -4.84 -2.72
C ARG A 45 7.43 -4.95 -2.79
N LEU A 46 8.16 -3.97 -2.27
CA LEU A 46 9.62 -4.02 -2.23
C LEU A 46 10.15 -5.10 -1.28
N HIS A 47 9.40 -5.40 -0.24
CA HIS A 47 9.74 -6.51 0.65
C HIS A 47 9.67 -7.85 -0.10
N ILE A 48 8.65 -8.04 -0.93
CA ILE A 48 8.44 -9.29 -1.66
C ILE A 48 9.35 -9.38 -2.89
N LYS A 49 9.41 -8.32 -3.69
CA LYS A 49 10.11 -8.32 -4.99
C LYS A 49 11.57 -7.87 -4.91
N GLU A 50 11.98 -7.32 -3.78
CA GLU A 50 13.32 -6.79 -3.49
C GLU A 50 13.72 -5.57 -4.31
N MET A 51 13.44 -5.54 -5.61
CA MET A 51 13.84 -4.46 -6.51
C MET A 51 12.79 -4.27 -7.58
N LEU A 52 12.34 -3.02 -7.75
CA LEU A 52 11.35 -2.66 -8.76
C LEU A 52 11.70 -1.32 -9.38
N SER A 53 11.39 -1.15 -10.68
CA SER A 53 11.47 0.16 -11.30
C SER A 53 10.27 1.01 -10.89
N VAL A 54 10.37 2.33 -11.11
CA VAL A 54 9.27 3.26 -10.80
C VAL A 54 8.00 2.87 -11.56
N VAL A 55 8.14 2.52 -12.84
CA VAL A 55 7.00 2.09 -13.68
C VAL A 55 6.37 0.82 -13.15
N GLU A 56 7.18 -0.16 -12.77
CA GLU A 56 6.69 -1.40 -12.19
C GLU A 56 5.92 -1.17 -10.89
N ILE A 57 6.44 -0.29 -10.02
CA ILE A 57 5.75 0.07 -8.77
C ILE A 57 4.39 0.70 -9.09
N ALA A 58 4.36 1.70 -9.98
CA ALA A 58 3.12 2.37 -10.34
C ALA A 58 2.08 1.39 -10.86
N ASN A 59 2.49 0.45 -11.71
CA ASN A 59 1.59 -0.56 -12.26
C ASN A 59 1.09 -1.52 -11.19
N GLU A 60 1.95 -1.96 -10.28
CA GLU A 60 1.56 -2.92 -9.25
C GLU A 60 0.65 -2.33 -8.19
N ILE A 61 0.86 -1.07 -7.79
CA ILE A 61 0.01 -0.44 -6.77
C ILE A 61 -1.22 0.26 -7.36
N GLY A 62 -1.26 0.39 -8.70
CA GLY A 62 -2.41 0.98 -9.39
C GLY A 62 -2.53 2.49 -9.25
N TYR A 63 -1.44 3.17 -8.89
CA TYR A 63 -1.44 4.63 -8.77
C TYR A 63 -0.98 5.28 -10.08
N SER A 64 -1.36 6.55 -10.28
CA SER A 64 -0.83 7.32 -11.39
C SER A 64 0.69 7.49 -11.25
N HIS A 65 1.36 7.76 -12.36
CA HIS A 65 2.81 7.99 -12.33
C HIS A 65 3.20 9.18 -11.43
N PRO A 66 2.54 10.36 -11.52
CA PRO A 66 2.85 11.46 -10.62
C PRO A 66 2.62 11.14 -9.13
N SER A 67 1.54 10.44 -8.81
CA SER A 67 1.26 10.03 -7.41
C SER A 67 2.33 9.07 -6.90
N THR A 68 2.76 8.14 -7.74
CA THR A 68 3.82 7.19 -7.40
C THR A 68 5.14 7.93 -7.14
N ILE A 69 5.53 8.85 -8.02
CA ILE A 69 6.75 9.63 -7.85
C ILE A 69 6.72 10.43 -6.55
N SER A 70 5.58 11.08 -6.25
CA SER A 70 5.42 11.86 -5.02
C SER A 70 5.62 10.99 -3.77
N LEU A 71 5.01 9.80 -3.78
CA LEU A 71 5.12 8.85 -2.67
C LEU A 71 6.56 8.33 -2.52
N LEU A 72 7.21 8.01 -3.62
CA LEU A 72 8.60 7.55 -3.61
C LEU A 72 9.56 8.63 -3.09
N LYS A 73 9.35 9.89 -3.46
CA LYS A 73 10.14 11.00 -2.96
C LYS A 73 10.00 11.14 -1.43
N GLU A 74 8.80 10.99 -0.92
CA GLU A 74 8.55 11.02 0.51
C GLU A 74 9.28 9.90 1.23
N LEU A 75 9.20 8.68 0.72
CA LEU A 75 9.88 7.52 1.29
C LEU A 75 11.39 7.62 1.21
N GLU A 76 11.92 8.18 0.13
CA GLU A 76 13.35 8.42 -0.04
C GLU A 76 13.85 9.48 0.97
N LYS A 77 13.06 10.54 1.18
CA LYS A 77 13.35 11.56 2.19
C LYS A 77 13.40 10.96 3.58
N GLN A 78 12.55 10.00 3.88
CA GLN A 78 12.54 9.27 5.16
C GLN A 78 13.66 8.22 5.23
N LYS A 79 14.44 8.05 4.17
CA LYS A 79 15.54 7.08 4.08
C LYS A 79 15.09 5.63 4.21
N ILE A 80 13.84 5.36 3.86
CA ILE A 80 13.26 4.00 3.88
C ILE A 80 13.58 3.28 2.59
N ILE A 81 13.65 4.00 1.48
CA ILE A 81 14.03 3.49 0.17
C ILE A 81 15.21 4.26 -0.39
N SER A 82 15.88 3.66 -1.35
CA SER A 82 16.87 4.33 -2.17
C SER A 82 16.67 3.94 -3.62
N SER A 83 17.19 4.77 -4.52
CA SER A 83 17.14 4.49 -5.93
C SER A 83 18.55 4.32 -6.47
N LYS A 84 18.70 3.45 -7.45
CA LYS A 84 19.96 3.24 -8.16
C LYS A 84 19.68 3.08 -9.65
N LYS A 85 20.68 3.37 -10.46
CA LYS A 85 20.56 3.19 -11.91
C LYS A 85 20.63 1.71 -12.25
N ASP A 86 19.83 1.31 -13.24
CA ASP A 86 19.93 -0.03 -13.80
C ASP A 86 21.22 -0.12 -14.62
N LYS A 87 22.01 -1.17 -14.37
CA LYS A 87 23.26 -1.39 -15.10
C LYS A 87 23.02 -1.67 -16.59
N ALA A 88 21.89 -2.27 -16.91
CA ALA A 88 21.54 -2.61 -18.29
C ALA A 88 20.91 -1.43 -19.05
N ASP A 89 20.17 -0.55 -18.35
CA ASP A 89 19.55 0.63 -18.93
C ASP A 89 19.66 1.81 -17.96
N GLU A 90 20.63 2.69 -18.20
CA GLU A 90 20.90 3.83 -17.33
C GLU A 90 19.76 4.82 -17.19
N ARG A 91 18.79 4.76 -18.09
CA ARG A 91 17.60 5.62 -18.02
C ARG A 91 16.58 5.10 -17.00
N LYS A 92 16.72 3.84 -16.60
CA LYS A 92 15.80 3.17 -15.71
C LYS A 92 16.32 3.28 -14.28
N ARG A 93 15.44 3.71 -13.36
CA ARG A 93 15.75 3.74 -11.93
C ARG A 93 15.14 2.55 -11.24
N LEU A 94 15.94 1.91 -10.42
CA LEU A 94 15.52 0.77 -9.60
C LEU A 94 15.39 1.21 -8.15
N ILE A 95 14.29 0.84 -7.53
CA ILE A 95 13.98 1.19 -6.14
C ILE A 95 14.20 -0.03 -5.27
N VAL A 96 14.85 0.18 -4.14
CA VAL A 96 15.12 -0.88 -3.15
C VAL A 96 14.86 -0.35 -1.75
N LEU A 97 14.59 -1.26 -0.80
CA LEU A 97 14.56 -0.90 0.61
C LEU A 97 15.98 -0.67 1.11
N THR A 98 16.17 0.37 1.92
CA THR A 98 17.42 0.59 2.64
C THR A 98 17.51 -0.38 3.83
N ALA A 99 18.64 -0.38 4.53
CA ALA A 99 18.75 -1.11 5.80
C ALA A 99 17.66 -0.66 6.79
N LYS A 100 17.42 0.64 6.87
CA LYS A 100 16.35 1.20 7.71
C LYS A 100 14.98 0.67 7.27
N GLY A 101 14.73 0.62 5.97
CA GLY A 101 13.47 0.08 5.43
C GLY A 101 13.28 -1.38 5.76
N LYS A 102 14.33 -2.18 5.68
CA LYS A 102 14.28 -3.60 6.03
C LYS A 102 14.02 -3.81 7.52
N GLU A 103 14.65 -3.00 8.37
CA GLU A 103 14.40 -3.03 9.82
C GLU A 103 12.95 -2.67 10.14
N LEU A 104 12.42 -1.67 9.44
CA LEU A 104 11.03 -1.27 9.59
C LEU A 104 10.09 -2.43 9.25
N VAL A 105 10.34 -3.14 8.16
CA VAL A 105 9.54 -4.31 7.77
C VAL A 105 9.56 -5.38 8.87
N VAL A 106 10.73 -5.65 9.43
CA VAL A 106 10.84 -6.63 10.53
C VAL A 106 9.95 -6.24 11.70
N LYS A 107 9.96 -4.97 12.09
CA LYS A 107 9.09 -4.46 13.16
C LYS A 107 7.61 -4.55 12.84
N MET A 108 7.27 -4.41 11.56
CA MET A 108 5.89 -4.35 11.12
C MET A 108 5.26 -5.72 10.91
N GLN A 109 6.05 -6.77 10.67
CA GLN A 109 5.50 -8.09 10.40
C GLN A 109 4.54 -8.60 11.48
N PRO A 110 4.85 -8.50 12.77
CA PRO A 110 3.89 -8.90 13.82
C PRO A 110 2.61 -8.08 13.77
N VAL A 111 2.73 -6.78 13.48
CA VAL A 111 1.57 -5.89 13.39
C VAL A 111 0.70 -6.28 12.20
N TRP A 112 1.30 -6.56 11.06
CA TRP A 112 0.57 -7.02 9.86
C TRP A 112 -0.16 -8.33 10.11
N THR A 113 0.46 -9.25 10.86
CA THR A 113 -0.20 -10.51 11.24
C THR A 113 -1.45 -10.25 12.06
N ILE A 114 -1.37 -9.35 13.03
CA ILE A 114 -2.52 -8.95 13.86
C ILE A 114 -3.58 -8.26 13.01
N MET A 115 -3.19 -7.33 12.16
CA MET A 115 -4.11 -6.61 11.28
C MET A 115 -4.83 -7.54 10.33
N LYS A 116 -4.11 -8.49 9.74
CA LYS A 116 -4.71 -9.50 8.86
C LYS A 116 -5.77 -10.32 9.58
N LYS A 117 -5.46 -10.77 10.78
CA LYS A 117 -6.40 -11.52 11.61
C LYS A 117 -7.64 -10.69 11.92
N THR A 118 -7.42 -9.45 12.36
CA THR A 118 -8.52 -8.52 12.72
C THR A 118 -9.41 -8.23 11.52
N LEU A 119 -8.83 -7.97 10.36
CA LEU A 119 -9.59 -7.71 9.14
C LEU A 119 -10.38 -8.94 8.69
N ASN A 120 -9.81 -10.13 8.82
CA ASN A 120 -10.52 -11.35 8.51
C ASN A 120 -11.71 -11.56 9.44
N GLU A 121 -11.54 -11.30 10.74
CA GLU A 121 -12.63 -11.38 11.71
C GLU A 121 -13.72 -10.35 11.43
N LEU A 122 -13.32 -9.11 11.10
CA LEU A 122 -14.25 -8.03 10.76
C LEU A 122 -15.14 -8.38 9.57
N THR A 123 -14.63 -9.15 8.63
CA THR A 123 -15.34 -9.57 7.42
C THR A 123 -15.88 -11.00 7.54
N ASP A 124 -15.94 -11.56 8.75
CA ASP A 124 -16.38 -12.93 9.03
C ASP A 124 -15.61 -13.97 8.21
N ASN A 125 -14.31 -13.73 7.99
CA ASN A 125 -13.44 -14.59 7.18
C ASN A 125 -13.94 -14.82 5.75
N GLN A 126 -14.72 -13.87 5.24
CA GLN A 126 -15.26 -13.94 3.89
C GLN A 126 -14.40 -13.14 2.91
N ASN A 127 -14.16 -13.71 1.75
CA ASN A 127 -13.39 -13.05 0.70
C ASN A 127 -14.29 -12.23 -0.24
N ASN A 128 -15.58 -12.12 0.06
CA ASN A 128 -16.56 -11.50 -0.82
C ASN A 128 -16.24 -10.02 -1.12
N LEU A 129 -15.77 -9.27 -0.14
CA LEU A 129 -15.46 -7.86 -0.32
C LEU A 129 -14.29 -7.67 -1.30
N LEU A 130 -13.17 -8.37 -1.06
CA LEU A 130 -11.99 -8.26 -1.93
C LEU A 130 -12.30 -8.79 -3.33
N LYS A 131 -13.04 -9.88 -3.42
CA LYS A 131 -13.45 -10.46 -4.70
C LYS A 131 -14.31 -9.50 -5.50
N ALA A 132 -15.28 -8.84 -4.86
CA ALA A 132 -16.15 -7.86 -5.51
C ALA A 132 -15.35 -6.65 -5.99
N ILE A 133 -14.40 -6.18 -5.19
CA ILE A 133 -13.52 -5.07 -5.56
C ILE A 133 -12.68 -5.47 -6.78
N GLU A 134 -12.05 -6.63 -6.74
CA GLU A 134 -11.21 -7.13 -7.84
C GLU A 134 -12.01 -7.27 -9.13
N GLU A 135 -13.18 -7.89 -9.08
CA GLU A 135 -14.05 -8.06 -10.25
C GLU A 135 -14.47 -6.72 -10.84
N THR A 136 -14.76 -5.74 -9.97
CA THR A 136 -15.14 -4.39 -10.42
C THR A 136 -13.96 -3.68 -11.08
N GLU A 137 -12.78 -3.79 -10.51
CA GLU A 137 -11.56 -3.21 -11.08
C GLU A 137 -11.26 -3.80 -12.45
N GLN A 138 -11.39 -5.12 -12.61
CA GLN A 138 -11.16 -5.79 -13.90
C GLN A 138 -12.10 -5.30 -14.98
N LYS A 139 -13.37 -5.04 -14.64
CA LYS A 139 -14.34 -4.51 -15.59
C LYS A 139 -14.04 -3.08 -16.02
N LEU A 140 -13.33 -2.32 -15.20
CA LEU A 140 -12.94 -0.95 -15.48
C LEU A 140 -11.60 -0.84 -16.22
N GLU A 141 -10.83 -1.90 -16.30
CA GLU A 141 -9.57 -1.95 -17.04
C GLU A 141 -9.83 -1.74 -18.54
N ARG A 142 -8.91 -1.00 -19.16
CA ARG A 142 -8.99 -0.70 -20.59
C ARG A 142 -7.72 -1.09 -21.31
#